data_098e91bdc1601f3fd78da8075c84e8d7
#
_entry.id   098e91bdc1601f3fd78da8075c84e8d7
#
_cell.length_a   1.000
_cell.length_b   1.000
_cell.length_c   1.000
_cell.angle_alpha   90.00
_cell.angle_beta   90.00
_cell.angle_gamma   90.00
#
_symmetry.space_group_name_H-M   'P 1'
#
loop_
_entity.id
_entity.type
_entity.pdbx_description
1 polymer ?
#
loop_
_entity_poly.entity_id
_entity_poly.type
_entity_poly.pdbx_seq_one_letter_code
_entity_poly.pdbx_strand_id
1 'polypeptide(L)'
;MSWRLPMVALLASLASSAALADSLRVEGAHVRAVPPVSTTTAAFMVLHNEGEADRSLVAASTPAARVAELHNHVDVDGVMQMRRVEAVPVPANASVSLAPGGYHLMLIDLAAPLHEGDEVTLSLTFDDGQTLELEAPVRRIETMNHDQMDHQPEDMSHSGH
;
A
#
# COMPACT_ATOMS: atom_id res chain seq x y z
N MET A 1 10.37 -42.24 -65.10
CA MET A 1 9.46 -41.19 -64.61
C MET A 1 9.63 -41.10 -63.14
N SER A 2 10.50 -40.19 -62.70
CA SER A 2 10.83 -39.97 -61.26
C SER A 2 10.21 -38.68 -60.83
N TRP A 3 9.19 -38.78 -60.01
CA TRP A 3 8.48 -37.65 -59.44
C TRP A 3 9.18 -37.25 -58.16
N ARG A 4 9.85 -36.10 -58.19
CA ARG A 4 10.45 -35.47 -56.99
C ARG A 4 9.41 -34.52 -56.33
N LEU A 5 8.93 -34.87 -55.14
CA LEU A 5 8.10 -34.02 -54.30
C LEU A 5 9.03 -33.02 -53.60
N PRO A 6 8.68 -31.73 -53.58
CA PRO A 6 9.43 -30.76 -52.76
C PRO A 6 8.96 -30.86 -51.31
N MET A 7 9.92 -31.03 -50.44
CA MET A 7 9.77 -31.00 -48.98
C MET A 7 9.60 -29.53 -48.53
N VAL A 8 8.38 -29.13 -48.20
CA VAL A 8 8.10 -27.82 -47.63
C VAL A 8 8.48 -27.87 -46.13
N ALA A 9 9.58 -27.23 -45.81
CA ALA A 9 9.98 -27.02 -44.41
C ALA A 9 9.11 -25.94 -43.78
N LEU A 10 8.19 -26.36 -42.90
CA LEU A 10 7.36 -25.47 -42.07
C LEU A 10 8.22 -24.94 -40.92
N LEU A 11 8.73 -23.71 -41.06
CA LEU A 11 9.35 -23.00 -39.93
C LEU A 11 8.26 -22.60 -38.93
N ALA A 12 8.14 -23.36 -37.87
CA ALA A 12 7.35 -22.96 -36.72
C ALA A 12 8.07 -21.84 -35.95
N SER A 13 7.62 -20.59 -36.15
CA SER A 13 8.04 -19.45 -35.33
C SER A 13 7.49 -19.62 -33.90
N LEU A 14 8.36 -20.03 -32.99
CA LEU A 14 8.06 -19.90 -31.55
C LEU A 14 8.03 -18.41 -31.20
N ALA A 15 6.84 -17.82 -31.14
CA ALA A 15 6.65 -16.55 -30.49
C ALA A 15 6.84 -16.77 -28.98
N SER A 16 8.04 -16.48 -28.50
CA SER A 16 8.28 -16.35 -27.05
C SER A 16 7.45 -15.18 -26.55
N SER A 17 6.29 -15.46 -25.97
CA SER A 17 5.58 -14.50 -25.12
C SER A 17 6.48 -14.28 -23.90
N ALA A 18 7.26 -13.19 -23.92
CA ALA A 18 7.88 -12.69 -22.70
C ALA A 18 6.71 -12.36 -21.75
N ALA A 19 6.51 -13.20 -20.74
CA ALA A 19 5.69 -12.85 -19.63
C ALA A 19 6.30 -11.57 -19.04
N LEU A 20 5.61 -10.45 -19.18
CA LEU A 20 5.92 -9.24 -18.44
C LEU A 20 5.74 -9.63 -16.97
N ALA A 21 6.84 -9.89 -16.28
CA ALA A 21 6.83 -10.09 -14.85
C ALA A 21 6.17 -8.84 -14.25
N ASP A 22 5.17 -9.04 -13.40
CA ASP A 22 4.52 -7.95 -12.66
C ASP A 22 5.61 -7.16 -11.96
N SER A 23 5.87 -5.96 -12.47
CA SER A 23 6.93 -5.09 -11.95
C SER A 23 6.49 -4.36 -10.67
N LEU A 24 5.21 -4.44 -10.34
CA LEU A 24 4.62 -3.82 -9.16
C LEU A 24 4.35 -4.87 -8.08
N ARG A 25 4.78 -4.58 -6.87
CA ARG A 25 4.59 -5.42 -5.69
C ARG A 25 4.13 -4.60 -4.49
N VAL A 26 3.28 -5.18 -3.67
CA VAL A 26 2.80 -4.59 -2.41
C VAL A 26 3.34 -5.41 -1.25
N GLU A 27 3.82 -4.71 -0.23
CA GLU A 27 4.37 -5.32 0.98
C GLU A 27 3.76 -4.70 2.23
N GLY A 28 3.50 -5.53 3.25
CA GLY A 28 3.06 -5.09 4.57
C GLY A 28 1.70 -4.41 4.60
N ALA A 29 0.82 -4.67 3.62
CA ALA A 29 -0.50 -4.09 3.59
C ALA A 29 -1.29 -4.42 4.85
N HIS A 30 -1.89 -3.43 5.47
CA HIS A 30 -2.76 -3.59 6.62
C HIS A 30 -3.75 -2.43 6.71
N VAL A 31 -4.90 -2.70 7.33
CA VAL A 31 -5.94 -1.72 7.63
C VAL A 31 -5.90 -1.41 9.13
N ARG A 32 -6.04 -0.14 9.47
CA ARG A 32 -6.07 0.30 10.86
C ARG A 32 -7.36 -0.13 11.53
N ALA A 33 -7.27 -0.84 12.65
CA ALA A 33 -8.42 -1.10 13.52
C ALA A 33 -8.91 0.21 14.13
N VAL A 34 -10.22 0.42 14.09
CA VAL A 34 -10.88 1.62 14.64
C VAL A 34 -12.04 1.19 15.54
N PRO A 35 -12.51 2.07 16.44
CA PRO A 35 -13.70 1.79 17.24
C PRO A 35 -14.90 1.42 16.36
N PRO A 36 -15.80 0.53 16.82
CA PRO A 36 -16.96 0.06 16.02
C PRO A 36 -17.91 1.15 15.52
N VAL A 37 -17.89 2.32 16.17
CA VAL A 37 -18.71 3.48 15.77
C VAL A 37 -18.06 4.31 14.65
N SER A 38 -16.81 4.04 14.31
CA SER A 38 -16.11 4.75 13.23
C SER A 38 -16.59 4.25 11.88
N THR A 39 -16.93 5.18 10.99
CA THR A 39 -17.32 4.91 9.62
C THR A 39 -16.17 5.06 8.62
N THR A 40 -14.98 5.37 9.13
CA THR A 40 -13.80 5.67 8.31
C THR A 40 -12.55 5.07 8.95
N THR A 41 -11.67 4.52 8.12
CA THR A 41 -10.35 4.05 8.52
C THR A 41 -9.31 4.31 7.43
N ALA A 42 -8.08 3.86 7.63
CA ALA A 42 -7.00 3.98 6.66
C ALA A 42 -6.27 2.66 6.45
N ALA A 43 -5.78 2.46 5.24
CA ALA A 43 -4.88 1.36 4.90
C ALA A 43 -3.49 1.90 4.59
N PHE A 44 -2.49 1.11 4.96
CA PHE A 44 -1.07 1.40 4.82
C PHE A 44 -0.35 0.23 4.16
N MET A 45 0.70 0.51 3.41
CA MET A 45 1.47 -0.48 2.68
C MET A 45 2.75 0.12 2.12
N VAL A 46 3.64 -0.72 1.62
CA VAL A 46 4.76 -0.29 0.79
C VAL A 46 4.50 -0.75 -0.65
N LEU A 47 4.58 0.19 -1.57
CA LEU A 47 4.49 -0.07 -3.00
C LEU A 47 5.91 -0.16 -3.57
N HIS A 48 6.23 -1.24 -4.25
CA HIS A 48 7.51 -1.44 -4.93
C HIS A 48 7.29 -1.44 -6.43
N ASN A 49 8.05 -0.63 -7.15
CA ASN A 49 8.14 -0.67 -8.60
C ASN A 49 9.51 -1.21 -9.00
N GLU A 50 9.56 -2.46 -9.38
CA GLU A 50 10.77 -3.16 -9.83
C GLU A 50 11.01 -3.01 -11.34
N GLY A 51 10.11 -2.28 -12.02
CA GLY A 51 10.19 -2.01 -13.45
C GLY A 51 11.05 -0.78 -13.77
N GLU A 52 11.34 -0.63 -15.05
CA GLU A 52 12.16 0.47 -15.58
C GLU A 52 11.34 1.73 -15.94
N ALA A 53 10.03 1.68 -15.82
CA ALA A 53 9.14 2.80 -16.08
C ALA A 53 8.49 3.29 -14.79
N ASP A 54 8.36 4.61 -14.64
CA ASP A 54 7.61 5.21 -13.56
C ASP A 54 6.15 4.75 -13.61
N ARG A 55 5.55 4.54 -12.44
CA ARG A 55 4.14 4.21 -12.26
C ARG A 55 3.53 5.14 -11.23
N SER A 56 2.21 5.24 -11.27
CA SER A 56 1.45 5.96 -10.24
C SER A 56 0.24 5.13 -9.84
N LEU A 57 0.01 5.01 -8.54
CA LEU A 57 -1.25 4.51 -8.01
C LEU A 57 -2.30 5.61 -8.19
N VAL A 58 -3.35 5.35 -8.96
CA VAL A 58 -4.35 6.37 -9.34
C VAL A 58 -5.74 6.11 -8.77
N ALA A 59 -6.02 4.87 -8.35
CA ALA A 59 -7.31 4.53 -7.75
C ALA A 59 -7.18 3.31 -6.83
N ALA A 60 -8.13 3.18 -5.94
CA ALA A 60 -8.31 1.99 -5.14
C ALA A 60 -9.79 1.74 -4.89
N SER A 61 -10.15 0.48 -4.62
CA SER A 61 -11.49 0.08 -4.23
C SER A 61 -11.45 -1.08 -3.25
N THR A 62 -12.54 -1.26 -2.52
CA THR A 62 -12.72 -2.35 -1.57
C THR A 62 -14.20 -2.63 -1.36
N PRO A 63 -14.61 -3.90 -1.17
CA PRO A 63 -15.97 -4.21 -0.73
C PRO A 63 -16.27 -3.74 0.71
N ALA A 64 -15.24 -3.48 1.52
CA ALA A 64 -15.38 -3.09 2.92
C ALA A 64 -15.79 -1.63 3.14
N ALA A 65 -15.70 -0.77 2.10
CA ALA A 65 -16.07 0.63 2.18
C ALA A 65 -16.70 1.11 0.88
N ARG A 66 -17.57 2.10 0.97
CA ARG A 66 -18.20 2.68 -0.22
C ARG A 66 -17.22 3.48 -1.07
N VAL A 67 -16.25 4.12 -0.45
CA VAL A 67 -15.27 4.98 -1.11
C VAL A 67 -13.87 4.65 -0.59
N ALA A 68 -12.90 4.56 -1.50
CA ALA A 68 -11.48 4.51 -1.19
C ALA A 68 -10.79 5.68 -1.89
N GLU A 69 -10.04 6.48 -1.15
CA GLU A 69 -9.38 7.69 -1.66
C GLU A 69 -7.91 7.74 -1.25
N LEU A 70 -7.09 8.23 -2.15
CA LEU A 70 -5.68 8.51 -1.87
C LEU A 70 -5.55 9.86 -1.17
N HIS A 71 -4.89 9.88 -0.04
CA HIS A 71 -4.64 11.07 0.76
C HIS A 71 -3.15 11.22 1.08
N ASN A 72 -2.74 12.44 1.37
CA ASN A 72 -1.41 12.76 1.88
C ASN A 72 -1.49 13.79 2.99
N HIS A 73 -0.56 13.72 3.94
CA HIS A 73 -0.32 14.81 4.87
C HIS A 73 0.67 15.78 4.25
N VAL A 74 0.29 17.03 4.16
CA VAL A 74 1.13 18.13 3.67
C VAL A 74 1.26 19.21 4.74
N ASP A 75 2.44 19.78 4.87
CA ASP A 75 2.66 20.94 5.73
C ASP A 75 2.20 22.20 4.98
N VAL A 76 1.32 22.96 5.60
CA VAL A 76 0.87 24.26 5.09
C VAL A 76 1.10 25.27 6.21
N ASP A 77 2.12 26.10 6.05
CA ASP A 77 2.52 27.12 7.01
C ASP A 77 2.76 26.59 8.44
N GLY A 78 3.43 25.43 8.54
CA GLY A 78 3.73 24.75 9.80
C GLY A 78 2.56 23.93 10.39
N VAL A 79 1.47 23.80 9.66
CA VAL A 79 0.30 23.01 10.07
C VAL A 79 0.15 21.79 9.14
N MET A 80 0.20 20.60 9.71
CA MET A 80 -0.05 19.36 8.95
C MET A 80 -1.52 19.27 8.57
N GLN A 81 -1.80 19.19 7.27
CA GLN A 81 -3.14 19.05 6.72
C GLN A 81 -3.24 17.78 5.89
N MET A 82 -4.31 17.02 6.10
CA MET A 82 -4.66 15.90 5.26
C MET A 82 -5.34 16.40 4.00
N ARG A 83 -4.85 15.98 2.84
CA ARG A 83 -5.41 16.35 1.55
C ARG A 83 -5.57 15.14 0.65
N ARG A 84 -6.69 15.08 -0.05
CA ARG A 84 -6.88 14.13 -1.15
C ARG A 84 -5.87 14.42 -2.25
N VAL A 85 -5.30 13.37 -2.81
CA VAL A 85 -4.41 13.42 -3.98
C VAL A 85 -4.99 12.54 -5.09
N GLU A 86 -4.67 12.88 -6.33
CA GLU A 86 -5.17 12.12 -7.48
C GLU A 86 -4.27 10.91 -7.79
N ALA A 87 -3.03 10.94 -7.35
CA ALA A 87 -2.06 9.88 -7.60
C ALA A 87 -0.98 9.82 -6.52
N VAL A 88 -0.43 8.63 -6.33
CA VAL A 88 0.80 8.40 -5.56
C VAL A 88 1.89 7.93 -6.52
N PRO A 89 2.90 8.76 -6.83
CA PRO A 89 3.98 8.38 -7.72
C PRO A 89 4.83 7.25 -7.12
N VAL A 90 5.14 6.24 -7.92
CA VAL A 90 6.05 5.13 -7.59
C VAL A 90 7.11 5.06 -8.69
N PRO A 91 8.23 5.79 -8.55
CA PRO A 91 9.25 5.85 -9.59
C PRO A 91 9.82 4.47 -9.93
N ALA A 92 10.39 4.35 -11.13
CA ALA A 92 11.08 3.14 -11.58
C ALA A 92 12.18 2.73 -10.61
N ASN A 93 12.29 1.44 -10.34
CA ASN A 93 13.27 0.85 -9.42
C ASN A 93 13.25 1.50 -8.01
N ALA A 94 12.09 1.92 -7.55
CA ALA A 94 11.89 2.58 -6.26
C ALA A 94 10.71 2.02 -5.49
N SER A 95 10.64 2.40 -4.22
CA SER A 95 9.55 2.06 -3.32
C SER A 95 8.96 3.31 -2.69
N VAL A 96 7.66 3.30 -2.46
CA VAL A 96 6.94 4.38 -1.78
C VAL A 96 6.11 3.79 -0.64
N SER A 97 6.26 4.37 0.55
CA SER A 97 5.50 3.96 1.72
C SER A 97 4.22 4.77 1.86
N LEU A 98 3.11 4.08 1.99
CA LEU A 98 1.87 4.64 2.52
C LEU A 98 1.88 4.33 4.02
N ALA A 99 2.08 5.37 4.83
CA ALA A 99 2.29 5.26 6.27
C ALA A 99 1.63 6.44 7.01
N PRO A 100 1.35 6.31 8.31
CA PRO A 100 0.84 7.42 9.11
C PRO A 100 1.74 8.67 9.00
N GLY A 101 1.13 9.82 8.77
CA GLY A 101 1.84 11.09 8.57
C GLY A 101 2.31 11.37 7.13
N GLY A 102 2.06 10.46 6.19
CA GLY A 102 2.35 10.62 4.77
C GLY A 102 1.17 10.21 3.90
N TYR A 103 1.47 9.60 2.76
CA TYR A 103 0.45 8.99 1.92
C TYR A 103 -0.30 7.90 2.65
N HIS A 104 -1.59 7.77 2.40
CA HIS A 104 -2.42 6.68 2.91
C HIS A 104 -3.68 6.50 2.06
N LEU A 105 -4.27 5.33 2.16
CA LEU A 105 -5.53 5.01 1.51
C LEU A 105 -6.65 5.15 2.54
N MET A 106 -7.51 6.15 2.36
CA MET A 106 -8.70 6.36 3.20
C MET A 106 -9.83 5.46 2.75
N LEU A 107 -10.40 4.70 3.67
CA LEU A 107 -11.61 3.90 3.48
C LEU A 107 -12.77 4.61 4.17
N ILE A 108 -13.73 5.08 3.38
CA ILE A 108 -14.82 5.96 3.83
C ILE A 108 -16.16 5.24 3.64
N ASP A 109 -17.06 5.42 4.59
CA ASP A 109 -18.34 4.71 4.66
C ASP A 109 -18.13 3.20 4.69
N LEU A 110 -17.58 2.73 5.79
CA LEU A 110 -17.38 1.31 6.05
C LEU A 110 -18.74 0.57 6.01
N ALA A 111 -18.78 -0.54 5.28
CA ALA A 111 -19.99 -1.36 5.14
C ALA A 111 -20.38 -2.05 6.46
N ALA A 112 -19.39 -2.33 7.30
CA ALA A 112 -19.55 -2.93 8.63
C ALA A 112 -18.36 -2.53 9.52
N PRO A 113 -18.48 -2.63 10.86
CA PRO A 113 -17.34 -2.47 11.76
C PRO A 113 -16.22 -3.45 11.39
N LEU A 114 -14.98 -2.97 11.40
CA LEU A 114 -13.77 -3.76 11.19
C LEU A 114 -13.11 -4.06 12.52
N HIS A 115 -12.87 -5.34 12.80
CA HIS A 115 -12.24 -5.81 14.03
C HIS A 115 -10.81 -6.25 13.76
N GLU A 116 -9.97 -6.14 14.77
CA GLU A 116 -8.62 -6.69 14.71
C GLU A 116 -8.65 -8.17 14.37
N GLY A 117 -7.89 -8.57 13.34
CA GLY A 117 -7.87 -9.94 12.81
C GLY A 117 -8.77 -10.17 11.59
N ASP A 118 -9.68 -9.24 11.28
CA ASP A 118 -10.41 -9.29 10.01
C ASP A 118 -9.44 -9.09 8.83
N GLU A 119 -9.86 -9.53 7.65
CA GLU A 119 -9.16 -9.29 6.39
C GLU A 119 -10.00 -8.42 5.47
N VAL A 120 -9.36 -7.49 4.79
CA VAL A 120 -10.00 -6.57 3.85
C VAL A 120 -9.36 -6.74 2.47
N THR A 121 -10.18 -7.10 1.48
CA THR A 121 -9.73 -7.12 0.09
C THR A 121 -9.57 -5.70 -0.44
N LEU A 122 -8.40 -5.38 -0.96
CA LEU A 122 -8.08 -4.12 -1.61
C LEU A 122 -7.74 -4.35 -3.07
N SER A 123 -8.29 -3.53 -3.96
CA SER A 123 -7.91 -3.47 -5.38
C SER A 123 -7.23 -2.13 -5.65
N LEU A 124 -6.00 -2.17 -6.11
CA LEU A 124 -5.18 -1.00 -6.43
C LEU A 124 -5.04 -0.87 -7.94
N THR A 125 -5.38 0.28 -8.50
CA THR A 125 -5.27 0.54 -9.95
C THR A 125 -4.17 1.55 -10.23
N PHE A 126 -3.29 1.21 -11.15
CA PHE A 126 -2.17 2.03 -11.58
C PHE A 126 -2.45 2.74 -12.91
N ASP A 127 -1.63 3.74 -13.23
CA ASP A 127 -1.78 4.62 -14.40
C ASP A 127 -1.66 3.89 -15.75
N ASP A 128 -1.04 2.71 -15.79
CA ASP A 128 -0.98 1.84 -16.97
C ASP A 128 -2.21 0.92 -17.12
N GLY A 129 -3.19 1.02 -16.22
CA GLY A 129 -4.39 0.18 -16.19
C GLY A 129 -4.20 -1.15 -15.45
N GLN A 130 -3.00 -1.46 -14.98
CA GLN A 130 -2.77 -2.65 -14.17
C GLN A 130 -3.51 -2.53 -12.84
N THR A 131 -4.12 -3.62 -12.39
CA THR A 131 -4.79 -3.72 -11.09
C THR A 131 -4.15 -4.84 -10.27
N LEU A 132 -3.80 -4.52 -9.02
CA LEU A 132 -3.36 -5.50 -8.04
C LEU A 132 -4.45 -5.69 -7.00
N GLU A 133 -4.83 -6.94 -6.78
CA GLU A 133 -5.76 -7.33 -5.71
C GLU A 133 -4.99 -8.01 -4.59
N LEU A 134 -5.28 -7.64 -3.35
CA LEU A 134 -4.58 -8.16 -2.17
C LEU A 134 -5.50 -8.19 -0.94
N GLU A 135 -5.16 -9.04 0.01
CA GLU A 135 -5.79 -9.09 1.32
C GLU A 135 -4.93 -8.33 2.34
N ALA A 136 -5.57 -7.42 3.07
CA ALA A 136 -4.95 -6.59 4.10
C ALA A 136 -5.56 -6.92 5.48
N PRO A 137 -4.78 -7.46 6.43
CA PRO A 137 -5.28 -7.73 7.76
C PRO A 137 -5.57 -6.42 8.51
N VAL A 138 -6.64 -6.45 9.31
CA VAL A 138 -6.97 -5.35 10.21
C VAL A 138 -6.11 -5.47 11.46
N ARG A 139 -5.32 -4.42 11.75
CA ARG A 139 -4.38 -4.38 12.87
C ARG A 139 -4.56 -3.12 13.70
N ARG A 140 -4.35 -3.26 15.00
CA ARG A 140 -4.20 -2.08 15.87
C ARG A 140 -2.83 -1.44 15.60
N ILE A 141 -2.83 -0.15 15.29
CA ILE A 141 -1.60 0.62 15.24
C ILE A 141 -1.30 1.07 16.66
N GLU A 142 -0.30 0.48 17.27
CA GLU A 142 0.24 0.99 18.52
C GLU A 142 0.95 2.31 18.19
N THR A 143 0.38 3.43 18.64
CA THR A 143 1.14 4.67 18.75
C THR A 143 2.26 4.38 19.74
N MET A 144 3.52 4.47 19.30
CA MET A 144 4.65 4.42 20.22
C MET A 144 4.44 5.53 21.24
N ASN A 145 3.95 5.14 22.41
CA ASN A 145 3.91 6.04 23.56
C ASN A 145 5.36 6.36 23.91
N HIS A 146 5.73 7.61 23.73
CA HIS A 146 6.99 8.20 24.19
C HIS A 146 6.98 8.41 25.71
N ASP A 147 6.28 7.56 26.46
CA ASP A 147 6.22 7.55 27.93
C ASP A 147 7.09 6.42 28.51
N GLN A 148 8.38 6.44 28.17
CA GLN A 148 9.41 5.83 29.01
C GLN A 148 10.56 6.84 29.16
N MET A 149 10.26 8.03 29.66
CA MET A 149 11.24 8.77 30.42
C MET A 149 11.27 8.12 31.81
N ASP A 150 12.23 7.24 32.00
CA ASP A 150 12.70 6.78 33.30
C ASP A 150 12.83 7.98 34.23
N HIS A 151 11.87 8.16 35.12
CA HIS A 151 12.11 8.91 36.33
C HIS A 151 12.86 8.00 37.28
N GLN A 152 14.17 8.02 37.16
CA GLN A 152 15.08 7.52 38.18
C GLN A 152 14.93 8.43 39.39
N PRO A 153 14.42 7.95 40.53
CA PRO A 153 14.41 8.76 41.76
C PRO A 153 15.87 8.90 42.22
N GLU A 154 16.37 10.09 42.14
CA GLU A 154 17.63 10.46 42.78
C GLU A 154 17.47 10.33 44.29
N ASP A 155 18.10 9.30 44.79
CA ASP A 155 18.26 9.02 46.21
C ASP A 155 19.13 10.13 46.84
N MET A 156 18.47 11.16 47.40
CA MET A 156 19.13 12.18 48.21
C MET A 156 19.30 11.65 49.63
N SER A 157 20.34 10.86 49.85
CA SER A 157 20.83 10.57 51.18
C SER A 157 21.51 11.82 51.74
N HIS A 158 20.78 12.62 52.50
CA HIS A 158 21.37 13.59 53.40
C HIS A 158 21.87 12.89 54.63
N SER A 159 23.19 12.65 54.67
CA SER A 159 23.90 12.32 55.90
C SER A 159 24.22 13.63 56.60
N GLY A 160 23.62 13.81 57.75
CA GLY A 160 23.89 14.95 58.61
C GLY A 160 25.22 14.86 59.38
N HIS A 161 25.77 16.01 59.63
CA HIS A 161 26.55 16.31 60.81
C HIS A 161 26.36 17.76 61.19
#